data_9bebe6ca0c44712e68cc6fc3ab95be7d
#
_entry.id   9bebe6ca0c44712e68cc6fc3ab95be7d
#
_cell.length_a   1.000
_cell.length_b   1.000
_cell.length_c   1.000
_cell.angle_alpha   90.00
_cell.angle_beta   90.00
_cell.angle_gamma   90.00
#
_symmetry.space_group_name_H-M   'P 1'
#
loop_
_entity.id
_entity.type
_entity.pdbx_description
1 polymer ?
#
loop_
_entity_poly.entity_id
_entity_poly.type
_entity_poly.pdbx_seq_one_letter_code
_entity_poly.pdbx_strand_id
1 'polypeptide(L)'
;MAQPKGKYMAYREFGLEPSVTYVEACRRLRAAFIADGAYERPAKPTGQMRDNASRGNFVVLGEDGIKRGRAVREHWDKMRHAEEAARVKLPTRAERSGYRCRADTIAAINFCLGKGEDLPGWRRKQRWELSNIRKLLEPENERLRAARPSPQHVRRIAGEVNLALLCALVDALDWPDVQLPYKFAAGFESVGEIPDSHVYRTIEPTMDEEAFAELRASVDATNDAWLTEVCSLMKRRAKQARPADVEAMRVLKEKSDAEAANGLCSGPITLNQLRRKYTRQGKLAARVQPRFAAWQGRAGARKVRAIDDGLMSRTNEITRTRETIVTPSPEFPAHVVDELARACVARGIPIPDVELGLDDLFAAYRRVPTAHPEYMIAAVWDLETAQPVFYEVYGHCFGLVSSVLNFNRVPHLLCVAAAMLFAAPVDHFFDDYLTMDLAAGCGSAQACLDALHNAVRLRLEPRKRKHSAAVHRKSWALSATSRTWLPIAWYCSPPRRSESRTS
;
A
#
# COMPACT_ATOMS: atom_id res chain seq x y z
N MET A 1 -23.09 1.28 10.67
CA MET A 1 -23.66 2.64 10.75
C MET A 1 -23.82 3.22 9.35
N ALA A 2 -24.93 3.89 9.05
CA ALA A 2 -25.11 4.59 7.76
C ALA A 2 -24.15 5.78 7.71
N GLN A 3 -23.43 5.95 6.58
CA GLN A 3 -22.60 7.13 6.38
C GLN A 3 -23.47 8.41 6.44
N PRO A 4 -22.98 9.47 7.08
CA PRO A 4 -23.63 10.77 7.04
C PRO A 4 -23.72 11.23 5.58
N LYS A 5 -24.94 11.53 5.11
CA LYS A 5 -25.17 12.08 3.79
C LYS A 5 -25.00 13.61 3.88
N GLY A 6 -23.85 14.11 3.48
CA GLY A 6 -23.59 15.55 3.44
C GLY A 6 -22.50 15.89 2.43
N LYS A 7 -22.48 17.14 1.94
CA LYS A 7 -21.40 17.65 1.09
C LYS A 7 -20.18 18.01 1.94
N TYR A 8 -18.98 17.79 1.39
CA TYR A 8 -17.70 18.19 1.98
C TYR A 8 -17.41 17.53 3.34
N MET A 9 -17.71 16.24 3.44
CA MET A 9 -17.58 15.48 4.69
C MET A 9 -16.13 15.36 5.16
N ALA A 10 -15.17 15.16 4.25
CA ALA A 10 -13.76 15.06 4.61
C ALA A 10 -13.22 16.36 5.21
N TYR A 11 -13.66 17.50 4.72
CA TYR A 11 -13.30 18.80 5.29
C TYR A 11 -13.93 18.99 6.69
N ARG A 12 -15.19 18.59 6.86
CA ARG A 12 -15.94 18.72 8.12
C ARG A 12 -15.43 17.83 9.25
N GLU A 13 -14.71 16.74 8.94
CA GLU A 13 -14.03 15.93 9.95
C GLU A 13 -13.04 16.75 10.81
N PHE A 14 -12.54 17.88 10.29
CA PHE A 14 -11.71 18.82 11.04
C PHE A 14 -12.50 19.76 11.97
N GLY A 15 -13.81 19.65 12.02
CA GLY A 15 -14.67 20.53 12.81
C GLY A 15 -14.84 21.93 12.20
N LEU A 16 -14.64 22.09 10.91
CA LEU A 16 -14.71 23.34 10.18
C LEU A 16 -15.80 23.31 9.10
N GLU A 17 -16.42 24.46 8.84
CA GLU A 17 -17.25 24.65 7.65
C GLU A 17 -16.36 25.00 6.44
N PRO A 18 -16.67 24.41 5.26
CA PRO A 18 -15.97 24.69 4.03
C PRO A 18 -16.03 26.16 3.65
N SER A 19 -14.88 26.75 3.32
CA SER A 19 -14.82 28.11 2.79
C SER A 19 -15.27 28.15 1.32
N VAL A 20 -15.54 29.36 0.82
CA VAL A 20 -15.82 29.58 -0.61
C VAL A 20 -14.67 29.09 -1.48
N THR A 21 -13.44 29.31 -1.03
CA THR A 21 -12.21 28.88 -1.71
C THR A 21 -12.14 27.36 -1.82
N TYR A 22 -12.44 26.64 -0.73
CA TYR A 22 -12.47 25.18 -0.72
C TYR A 22 -13.56 24.61 -1.63
N VAL A 23 -14.76 25.18 -1.56
CA VAL A 23 -15.89 24.78 -2.44
C VAL A 23 -15.53 24.96 -3.91
N GLU A 24 -14.90 26.10 -4.25
CA GLU A 24 -14.43 26.36 -5.62
C GLU A 24 -13.37 25.35 -6.07
N ALA A 25 -12.42 24.99 -5.21
CA ALA A 25 -11.43 23.96 -5.52
C ALA A 25 -12.08 22.59 -5.80
N CYS A 26 -13.06 22.16 -5.00
CA CYS A 26 -13.81 20.92 -5.25
C CYS A 26 -14.59 20.99 -6.57
N ARG A 27 -15.22 22.15 -6.87
CA ARG A 27 -15.91 22.35 -8.14
C ARG A 27 -14.99 22.24 -9.33
N ARG A 28 -13.79 22.82 -9.26
CA ARG A 28 -12.75 22.74 -10.30
C ARG A 28 -12.23 21.33 -10.48
N LEU A 29 -12.00 20.58 -9.39
CA LEU A 29 -11.61 19.17 -9.46
C LEU A 29 -12.68 18.34 -10.19
N ARG A 30 -13.95 18.49 -9.81
CA ARG A 30 -15.07 17.79 -10.48
C ARG A 30 -15.17 18.15 -11.96
N ALA A 31 -15.00 19.42 -12.31
CA ALA A 31 -15.00 19.86 -13.70
C ALA A 31 -13.80 19.33 -14.53
N ALA A 32 -12.72 18.94 -13.88
CA ALA A 32 -11.55 18.36 -14.50
C ALA A 32 -11.65 16.83 -14.71
N PHE A 33 -12.65 16.15 -14.10
CA PHE A 33 -12.82 14.71 -14.25
C PHE A 33 -13.26 14.35 -15.67
N ILE A 34 -12.77 13.19 -16.16
CA ILE A 34 -13.05 12.68 -17.51
C ILE A 34 -14.49 12.14 -17.68
N ALA A 35 -15.17 11.85 -16.59
CA ALA A 35 -16.53 11.35 -16.58
C ALA A 35 -17.30 11.93 -15.39
N ASP A 36 -18.58 12.16 -15.58
CA ASP A 36 -19.53 12.37 -14.48
C ASP A 36 -19.82 11.00 -13.88
N GLY A 37 -19.50 10.83 -12.63
CA GLY A 37 -19.84 9.59 -11.98
C GLY A 37 -18.97 9.36 -10.75
N ALA A 38 -19.65 9.08 -9.68
CA ALA A 38 -19.09 8.65 -8.44
C ALA A 38 -18.31 7.35 -8.63
N TYR A 39 -17.31 7.15 -7.79
CA TYR A 39 -16.70 5.88 -7.55
C TYR A 39 -17.77 4.81 -7.30
N GLU A 40 -17.85 3.83 -8.21
CA GLU A 40 -18.68 2.65 -7.97
C GLU A 40 -18.05 1.83 -6.85
N ARG A 41 -18.73 1.72 -5.73
CA ARG A 41 -18.32 0.80 -4.67
C ARG A 41 -18.27 -0.61 -5.25
N PRO A 42 -17.23 -1.40 -4.92
CA PRO A 42 -17.21 -2.81 -5.28
C PRO A 42 -18.51 -3.45 -4.80
N ALA A 43 -19.25 -4.08 -5.71
CA ALA A 43 -20.46 -4.80 -5.35
C ALA A 43 -20.14 -5.78 -4.21
N LYS A 44 -20.98 -5.80 -3.16
CA LYS A 44 -20.84 -6.80 -2.11
C LYS A 44 -20.86 -8.16 -2.76
N PRO A 45 -19.83 -9.00 -2.60
CA PRO A 45 -19.89 -10.34 -3.15
C PRO A 45 -21.09 -11.06 -2.53
N THR A 46 -22.06 -11.41 -3.36
CA THR A 46 -23.15 -12.30 -2.98
C THR A 46 -22.58 -13.71 -2.92
N GLY A 47 -22.17 -14.15 -1.74
CA GLY A 47 -21.69 -15.49 -1.52
C GLY A 47 -20.57 -15.52 -0.47
N GLN A 48 -20.68 -16.43 0.47
CA GLN A 48 -19.63 -16.72 1.44
C GLN A 48 -18.44 -17.37 0.72
N MET A 49 -17.58 -16.59 0.07
CA MET A 49 -16.23 -17.06 -0.20
C MET A 49 -15.46 -16.97 1.11
N ARG A 50 -15.40 -18.06 1.84
CA ARG A 50 -14.41 -18.25 2.89
C ARG A 50 -13.04 -18.26 2.23
N ASP A 51 -12.41 -17.08 2.18
CA ASP A 51 -11.08 -16.93 1.64
C ASP A 51 -10.06 -17.47 2.66
N ASN A 52 -9.82 -18.79 2.60
CA ASN A 52 -8.73 -19.41 3.36
C ASN A 52 -7.34 -19.05 2.79
N ALA A 53 -7.29 -18.30 1.69
CA ALA A 53 -6.03 -17.91 1.03
C ALA A 53 -5.23 -16.87 1.83
N SER A 54 -5.86 -16.07 2.69
CA SER A 54 -5.19 -15.01 3.45
C SER A 54 -4.26 -15.50 4.56
N ARG A 55 -4.34 -16.78 4.95
CA ARG A 55 -3.54 -17.32 6.06
C ARG A 55 -2.28 -18.10 5.65
N GLY A 56 -1.95 -18.20 4.37
CA GLY A 56 -0.76 -18.90 3.91
C GLY A 56 -0.68 -20.41 4.28
N ASN A 57 -1.76 -20.94 4.81
CA ASN A 57 -1.90 -22.36 5.14
C ASN A 57 -2.68 -23.04 4.02
N PHE A 58 -1.98 -23.53 3.02
CA PHE A 58 -2.54 -24.49 2.11
C PHE A 58 -2.80 -25.77 2.90
N VAL A 59 -4.06 -26.05 3.17
CA VAL A 59 -4.47 -27.35 3.73
C VAL A 59 -4.69 -28.27 2.55
N VAL A 60 -3.81 -29.23 2.36
CA VAL A 60 -4.06 -30.34 1.43
C VAL A 60 -5.07 -31.26 2.09
N LEU A 61 -6.23 -31.37 1.46
CA LEU A 61 -7.20 -32.40 1.80
C LEU A 61 -6.75 -33.69 1.11
N GLY A 62 -6.57 -34.77 1.86
CA GLY A 62 -6.44 -36.10 1.27
C GLY A 62 -7.73 -36.50 0.55
N GLU A 63 -7.69 -37.55 -0.26
CA GLU A 63 -8.87 -38.11 -0.97
C GLU A 63 -10.03 -38.46 -0.03
N ASP A 64 -9.72 -38.68 1.25
CA ASP A 64 -10.66 -38.93 2.35
C ASP A 64 -11.22 -37.64 3.02
N GLY A 65 -10.88 -36.46 2.50
CA GLY A 65 -11.32 -35.17 3.05
C GLY A 65 -10.66 -34.78 4.40
N ILE A 66 -9.70 -35.56 4.89
CA ILE A 66 -9.03 -35.32 6.17
C ILE A 66 -7.88 -34.34 5.99
N LYS A 67 -7.82 -33.31 6.83
CA LYS A 67 -6.70 -32.34 6.88
C LYS A 67 -5.40 -33.05 7.27
N ARG A 68 -4.52 -33.27 6.33
CA ARG A 68 -3.17 -33.78 6.59
C ARG A 68 -2.20 -32.61 6.54
N GLY A 69 -1.52 -32.34 7.61
CA GLY A 69 -0.46 -31.39 7.87
C GLY A 69 0.09 -30.50 6.74
N ARG A 70 1.10 -29.69 7.01
CA ARG A 70 1.75 -28.83 6.01
C ARG A 70 2.22 -29.68 4.83
N ALA A 71 1.69 -29.41 3.64
CA ALA A 71 2.26 -29.97 2.42
C ALA A 71 3.75 -29.67 2.38
N VAL A 72 4.55 -30.72 2.30
CA VAL A 72 5.98 -30.58 1.98
C VAL A 72 6.00 -29.94 0.60
N ARG A 73 6.54 -28.73 0.48
CA ARG A 73 6.77 -28.10 -0.83
C ARG A 73 7.77 -28.97 -1.57
N GLU A 74 7.30 -29.78 -2.53
CA GLU A 74 8.19 -30.35 -3.52
C GLU A 74 8.89 -29.20 -4.24
N HIS A 75 10.22 -29.25 -4.29
CA HIS A 75 11.03 -28.30 -5.04
C HIS A 75 10.86 -28.66 -6.52
N TRP A 76 9.87 -28.09 -7.18
CA TRP A 76 9.73 -28.19 -8.62
C TRP A 76 10.79 -27.31 -9.28
N ASP A 77 11.52 -27.89 -10.23
CA ASP A 77 12.36 -27.08 -11.09
C ASP A 77 11.47 -26.15 -11.96
N LYS A 78 12.10 -25.17 -12.60
CA LYS A 78 11.37 -24.15 -13.35
C LYS A 78 10.60 -24.73 -14.54
N MET A 79 11.10 -25.80 -15.16
CA MET A 79 10.46 -26.42 -16.32
C MET A 79 9.22 -27.20 -15.88
N ARG A 80 9.34 -28.02 -14.85
CA ARG A 80 8.22 -28.75 -14.27
C ARG A 80 7.12 -27.82 -13.77
N HIS A 81 7.51 -26.69 -13.14
CA HIS A 81 6.55 -25.67 -12.73
C HIS A 81 5.81 -25.07 -13.93
N ALA A 82 6.53 -24.75 -15.01
CA ALA A 82 5.94 -24.17 -16.21
C ALA A 82 5.03 -25.20 -16.93
N GLU A 83 5.44 -26.47 -17.00
CA GLU A 83 4.63 -27.56 -17.58
C GLU A 83 3.34 -27.78 -16.80
N GLU A 84 3.41 -27.84 -15.48
CA GLU A 84 2.21 -27.99 -14.64
C GLU A 84 1.30 -26.76 -14.71
N ALA A 85 1.87 -25.55 -14.69
CA ALA A 85 1.11 -24.32 -14.87
C ALA A 85 0.39 -24.29 -16.24
N ALA A 86 1.00 -24.83 -17.29
CA ALA A 86 0.38 -24.94 -18.61
C ALA A 86 -0.72 -26.00 -18.67
N ARG A 87 -0.60 -27.07 -17.89
CA ARG A 87 -1.63 -28.16 -17.80
C ARG A 87 -2.84 -27.76 -16.98
N VAL A 88 -2.65 -26.97 -15.94
CA VAL A 88 -3.73 -26.57 -15.04
C VAL A 88 -4.54 -25.48 -15.74
N LYS A 89 -5.69 -25.84 -16.29
CA LYS A 89 -6.75 -24.88 -16.70
C LYS A 89 -7.38 -24.29 -15.43
N LEU A 90 -6.60 -23.51 -14.67
CA LEU A 90 -7.18 -22.73 -13.60
C LEU A 90 -7.98 -21.61 -14.27
N PRO A 91 -9.29 -21.50 -13.96
CA PRO A 91 -10.00 -20.30 -14.29
C PRO A 91 -9.21 -19.14 -13.66
N THR A 92 -8.97 -18.08 -14.40
CA THR A 92 -8.31 -16.90 -13.89
C THR A 92 -9.02 -16.43 -12.62
N ARG A 93 -8.34 -15.70 -11.74
CA ARG A 93 -9.00 -15.13 -10.55
C ARG A 93 -10.18 -14.24 -10.98
N ALA A 94 -10.08 -13.59 -12.13
CA ALA A 94 -11.14 -12.84 -12.77
C ALA A 94 -12.35 -13.71 -13.13
N GLU A 95 -12.14 -14.86 -13.78
CA GLU A 95 -13.23 -15.79 -14.12
C GLU A 95 -13.91 -16.35 -12.87
N ARG A 96 -13.14 -16.60 -11.79
CA ARG A 96 -13.68 -17.12 -10.52
C ARG A 96 -14.36 -16.05 -9.67
N SER A 97 -13.87 -14.82 -9.68
CA SER A 97 -14.34 -13.72 -8.83
C SER A 97 -15.27 -12.75 -9.54
N GLY A 98 -15.47 -12.91 -10.86
CA GLY A 98 -16.15 -11.91 -11.68
C GLY A 98 -15.38 -10.58 -11.71
N TYR A 99 -14.06 -10.60 -11.47
CA TYR A 99 -13.24 -9.39 -11.48
C TYR A 99 -13.33 -8.72 -12.84
N ARG A 100 -13.61 -7.44 -12.81
CA ARG A 100 -13.57 -6.55 -13.98
C ARG A 100 -12.67 -5.37 -13.62
N CYS A 101 -12.13 -4.72 -14.66
CA CYS A 101 -11.52 -3.41 -14.44
C CYS A 101 -12.51 -2.50 -13.73
N ARG A 102 -12.00 -1.65 -12.83
CA ARG A 102 -12.81 -0.62 -12.18
C ARG A 102 -13.45 0.30 -13.23
N ALA A 103 -14.61 0.83 -12.94
CA ALA A 103 -15.34 1.72 -13.84
C ALA A 103 -14.50 2.95 -14.24
N ASP A 104 -13.73 3.52 -13.30
CA ASP A 104 -12.80 4.62 -13.55
C ASP A 104 -11.70 4.24 -14.55
N THR A 105 -11.16 3.01 -14.44
CA THR A 105 -10.16 2.49 -15.38
C THR A 105 -10.74 2.30 -16.79
N ILE A 106 -11.96 1.75 -16.88
CA ILE A 106 -12.67 1.60 -18.16
C ILE A 106 -12.95 2.97 -18.78
N ALA A 107 -13.40 3.94 -17.99
CA ALA A 107 -13.61 5.32 -18.45
C ALA A 107 -12.29 5.94 -18.95
N ALA A 108 -11.18 5.74 -18.25
CA ALA A 108 -9.86 6.21 -18.63
C ALA A 108 -9.41 5.61 -19.98
N ILE A 109 -9.56 4.31 -20.19
CA ILE A 109 -9.24 3.62 -21.45
C ILE A 109 -10.04 4.24 -22.62
N ASN A 110 -11.36 4.38 -22.43
CA ASN A 110 -12.24 4.93 -23.45
C ASN A 110 -11.91 6.39 -23.79
N PHE A 111 -11.55 7.18 -22.78
CA PHE A 111 -11.12 8.57 -22.97
C PHE A 111 -9.81 8.66 -23.73
N CYS A 112 -8.81 7.84 -23.35
CA CYS A 112 -7.52 7.77 -24.04
C CYS A 112 -7.68 7.43 -25.53
N LEU A 113 -8.51 6.43 -25.86
CA LEU A 113 -8.82 6.08 -27.24
C LEU A 113 -9.47 7.24 -28.02
N GLY A 114 -10.31 8.04 -27.36
CA GLY A 114 -10.92 9.23 -27.97
C GLY A 114 -9.96 10.39 -28.19
N LYS A 115 -8.90 10.48 -27.38
CA LYS A 115 -7.89 11.57 -27.48
C LYS A 115 -6.75 11.24 -28.44
N GLY A 116 -6.36 9.97 -28.55
CA GLY A 116 -5.26 9.57 -29.43
C GLY A 116 -3.99 10.38 -29.18
N GLU A 117 -3.44 10.97 -30.23
CA GLU A 117 -2.19 11.77 -30.23
C GLU A 117 -2.31 13.08 -29.40
N ASP A 118 -3.50 13.59 -29.14
CA ASP A 118 -3.72 14.80 -28.34
C ASP A 118 -3.57 14.54 -26.83
N LEU A 119 -3.49 13.29 -26.42
CA LEU A 119 -3.49 12.87 -25.02
C LEU A 119 -2.39 13.52 -24.17
N PRO A 120 -1.11 13.57 -24.59
CA PRO A 120 -0.07 14.24 -23.82
C PRO A 120 -0.30 15.74 -23.64
N GLY A 121 -0.84 16.40 -24.66
CA GLY A 121 -1.20 17.82 -24.63
C GLY A 121 -2.31 18.11 -23.63
N TRP A 122 -3.35 17.29 -23.64
CA TRP A 122 -4.47 17.38 -22.70
C TRP A 122 -3.98 17.11 -21.25
N ARG A 123 -3.19 16.08 -21.01
CA ARG A 123 -2.64 15.76 -19.69
C ARG A 123 -1.74 16.87 -19.13
N ARG A 124 -0.99 17.60 -19.98
CA ARG A 124 -0.24 18.80 -19.52
C ARG A 124 -1.16 19.87 -18.99
N LYS A 125 -2.30 20.13 -19.64
CA LYS A 125 -3.30 21.09 -19.15
C LYS A 125 -3.90 20.65 -17.82
N GLN A 126 -4.22 19.37 -17.66
CA GLN A 126 -4.74 18.81 -16.40
C GLN A 126 -3.73 18.93 -15.25
N ARG A 127 -2.45 18.66 -15.48
CA ARG A 127 -1.39 18.86 -14.48
C ARG A 127 -1.25 20.33 -14.09
N TRP A 128 -1.36 21.23 -15.04
CA TRP A 128 -1.36 22.67 -14.77
C TRP A 128 -2.56 23.07 -13.91
N GLU A 129 -3.75 22.57 -14.22
CA GLU A 129 -4.96 22.82 -13.43
C GLU A 129 -4.83 22.28 -12.01
N LEU A 130 -4.37 21.06 -11.83
CA LEU A 130 -4.09 20.49 -10.49
C LEU A 130 -3.11 21.40 -9.71
N SER A 131 -2.08 21.92 -10.36
CA SER A 131 -1.12 22.86 -9.73
C SER A 131 -1.81 24.16 -9.27
N ASN A 132 -2.75 24.69 -10.07
CA ASN A 132 -3.52 25.87 -9.71
C ASN A 132 -4.47 25.61 -8.53
N ILE A 133 -5.17 24.46 -8.55
CA ILE A 133 -6.04 24.04 -7.44
C ILE A 133 -5.22 23.86 -6.16
N ARG A 134 -4.04 23.25 -6.24
CA ARG A 134 -3.14 23.11 -5.10
C ARG A 134 -2.76 24.48 -4.50
N LYS A 135 -2.40 25.46 -5.34
CA LYS A 135 -2.08 26.83 -4.89
C LYS A 135 -3.28 27.49 -4.24
N LEU A 136 -4.48 27.33 -4.83
CA LEU A 136 -5.73 27.86 -4.29
C LEU A 136 -6.02 27.29 -2.89
N LEU A 137 -5.64 26.04 -2.62
CA LEU A 137 -5.88 25.34 -1.36
C LEU A 137 -4.80 25.59 -0.29
N GLU A 138 -3.73 26.30 -0.57
CA GLU A 138 -2.66 26.54 0.42
C GLU A 138 -3.16 27.20 1.72
N PRO A 139 -4.01 28.28 1.66
CA PRO A 139 -4.57 28.86 2.88
C PRO A 139 -5.49 27.90 3.66
N GLU A 140 -6.20 27.04 2.95
CA GLU A 140 -7.06 26.03 3.58
C GLU A 140 -6.25 24.94 4.28
N ASN A 141 -5.08 24.59 3.73
CA ASN A 141 -4.17 23.64 4.37
C ASN A 141 -3.68 24.16 5.73
N GLU A 142 -3.31 25.44 5.81
CA GLU A 142 -2.94 26.08 7.08
C GLU A 142 -4.14 26.15 8.06
N ARG A 143 -5.33 26.46 7.56
CA ARG A 143 -6.55 26.50 8.36
C ARG A 143 -6.89 25.14 8.98
N LEU A 144 -6.77 24.04 8.21
CA LEU A 144 -7.00 22.67 8.70
C LEU A 144 -5.96 22.28 9.77
N ARG A 145 -4.69 22.64 9.55
CA ARG A 145 -3.61 22.37 10.52
C ARG A 145 -3.78 23.16 11.82
N ALA A 146 -4.25 24.39 11.74
CA ALA A 146 -4.55 25.20 12.93
C ALA A 146 -5.73 24.65 13.72
N ALA A 147 -6.79 24.17 13.05
CA ALA A 147 -7.96 23.59 13.69
C ALA A 147 -7.66 22.26 14.41
N ARG A 148 -6.71 21.47 13.87
CA ARG A 148 -6.30 20.19 14.44
C ARG A 148 -4.77 20.08 14.47
N PRO A 149 -4.14 20.65 15.50
CA PRO A 149 -2.68 20.54 15.68
C PRO A 149 -2.26 19.08 15.85
N SER A 150 -1.44 18.61 14.94
CA SER A 150 -0.94 17.23 14.98
C SER A 150 0.04 17.02 16.14
N PRO A 151 0.04 15.84 16.79
CA PRO A 151 1.11 15.43 17.69
C PRO A 151 2.49 15.51 17.02
N GLN A 152 3.54 15.70 17.80
CA GLN A 152 4.89 15.92 17.27
C GLN A 152 5.36 14.79 16.34
N HIS A 153 5.15 13.54 16.73
CA HIS A 153 5.52 12.37 15.93
C HIS A 153 4.75 12.30 14.61
N VAL A 154 3.44 12.64 14.61
CA VAL A 154 2.61 12.74 13.41
C VAL A 154 3.13 13.83 12.48
N ARG A 155 3.47 15.02 13.02
CA ARG A 155 4.04 16.11 12.22
C ARG A 155 5.34 15.74 11.53
N ARG A 156 6.19 14.93 12.15
CA ARG A 156 7.45 14.46 11.54
C ARG A 156 7.21 13.64 10.28
N ILE A 157 6.13 12.85 10.25
CA ILE A 157 5.78 11.95 9.14
C ILE A 157 4.91 12.64 8.10
N ALA A 158 3.84 13.32 8.54
CA ALA A 158 2.78 13.85 7.69
C ALA A 158 2.71 15.38 7.70
N GLY A 159 3.68 16.06 8.32
CA GLY A 159 3.67 17.53 8.41
C GLY A 159 3.69 18.25 7.06
N GLU A 160 4.22 17.62 6.02
CA GLU A 160 4.21 18.15 4.66
C GLU A 160 2.98 17.78 3.84
N VAL A 161 2.21 16.75 4.24
CA VAL A 161 1.05 16.26 3.47
C VAL A 161 0.05 17.39 3.24
N ASN A 162 -0.42 17.56 2.02
CA ASN A 162 -1.41 18.58 1.68
C ASN A 162 -2.81 18.07 2.07
N LEU A 163 -3.23 18.35 3.31
CA LEU A 163 -4.51 17.92 3.87
C LEU A 163 -5.70 18.50 3.10
N ALA A 164 -5.62 19.76 2.71
CA ALA A 164 -6.71 20.42 1.99
C ALA A 164 -6.95 19.82 0.60
N LEU A 165 -5.87 19.43 -0.10
CA LEU A 165 -5.99 18.75 -1.38
C LEU A 165 -6.52 17.32 -1.21
N LEU A 166 -6.07 16.59 -0.18
CA LEU A 166 -6.62 15.26 0.13
C LEU A 166 -8.12 15.34 0.45
N CYS A 167 -8.55 16.31 1.29
CA CYS A 167 -9.98 16.55 1.55
C CYS A 167 -10.72 16.83 0.25
N ALA A 168 -10.18 17.71 -0.60
CA ALA A 168 -10.84 18.11 -1.85
C ALA A 168 -10.95 16.93 -2.84
N LEU A 169 -9.94 16.04 -2.91
CA LEU A 169 -10.02 14.81 -3.70
C LEU A 169 -11.09 13.86 -3.17
N VAL A 170 -11.13 13.63 -1.85
CA VAL A 170 -12.14 12.79 -1.20
C VAL A 170 -13.54 13.34 -1.45
N ASP A 171 -13.75 14.64 -1.23
CA ASP A 171 -15.07 15.28 -1.38
C ASP A 171 -15.48 15.43 -2.86
N ALA A 172 -14.54 15.64 -3.78
CA ALA A 172 -14.84 15.74 -5.21
C ALA A 172 -15.17 14.39 -5.84
N LEU A 173 -14.54 13.32 -5.39
CA LEU A 173 -14.78 11.95 -5.87
C LEU A 173 -15.97 11.27 -5.17
N ASP A 174 -16.60 11.92 -4.19
CA ASP A 174 -17.56 11.28 -3.26
C ASP A 174 -16.97 9.97 -2.67
N TRP A 175 -15.68 10.04 -2.29
CA TRP A 175 -14.91 8.91 -1.81
C TRP A 175 -15.42 8.42 -0.46
N PRO A 176 -15.61 7.11 -0.25
CA PRO A 176 -16.26 6.61 0.96
C PRO A 176 -15.42 6.80 2.23
N ASP A 177 -14.10 6.88 2.11
CA ASP A 177 -13.20 7.08 3.25
C ASP A 177 -13.02 8.56 3.58
N VAL A 178 -14.06 9.15 4.15
CA VAL A 178 -14.07 10.60 4.48
C VAL A 178 -13.07 10.98 5.56
N GLN A 179 -12.67 10.02 6.40
CA GLN A 179 -11.73 10.26 7.50
C GLN A 179 -10.25 10.20 7.07
N LEU A 180 -9.95 9.73 5.86
CA LEU A 180 -8.57 9.55 5.40
C LEU A 180 -7.68 10.79 5.58
N PRO A 181 -8.08 12.01 5.16
CA PRO A 181 -7.28 13.21 5.37
C PRO A 181 -7.08 13.56 6.86
N TYR A 182 -8.14 13.40 7.67
CA TYR A 182 -8.07 13.64 9.11
C TYR A 182 -7.07 12.72 9.81
N LYS A 183 -6.98 11.44 9.39
CA LYS A 183 -6.01 10.48 9.94
C LYS A 183 -4.55 10.89 9.66
N PHE A 184 -4.28 11.62 8.61
CA PHE A 184 -2.94 12.21 8.38
C PHE A 184 -2.61 13.34 9.36
N ALA A 185 -3.61 13.99 9.92
CA ALA A 185 -3.40 15.02 10.96
C ALA A 185 -3.36 14.43 12.37
N ALA A 186 -4.20 13.43 12.67
CA ALA A 186 -4.37 12.86 14.00
C ALA A 186 -3.50 11.63 14.26
N GLY A 187 -3.08 10.91 13.22
CA GLY A 187 -2.55 9.56 13.26
C GLY A 187 -3.63 8.52 12.97
N PHE A 188 -3.20 7.38 12.44
CA PHE A 188 -4.06 6.23 12.17
C PHE A 188 -4.04 5.28 13.37
N GLU A 189 -5.17 4.70 13.71
CA GLU A 189 -5.24 3.63 14.69
C GLU A 189 -4.41 2.44 14.24
N SER A 190 -3.48 2.02 15.05
CA SER A 190 -2.54 0.94 14.73
C SER A 190 -2.70 -0.28 15.61
N VAL A 191 -3.53 -0.19 16.65
CA VAL A 191 -3.90 -1.24 17.59
C VAL A 191 -5.33 -1.01 18.05
N GLY A 192 -5.98 -2.06 18.52
CA GLY A 192 -7.40 -2.01 18.90
C GLY A 192 -8.30 -2.19 17.68
N GLU A 193 -9.46 -1.60 17.71
CA GLU A 193 -10.38 -1.63 16.57
C GLU A 193 -9.96 -0.58 15.53
N ILE A 194 -9.67 -1.05 14.32
CA ILE A 194 -9.33 -0.17 13.19
C ILE A 194 -10.64 0.29 12.55
N PRO A 195 -10.89 1.60 12.47
CA PRO A 195 -12.11 2.13 11.86
C PRO A 195 -12.26 1.74 10.40
N ASP A 196 -13.48 1.44 9.99
CA ASP A 196 -13.81 1.11 8.61
C ASP A 196 -13.49 2.28 7.68
N SER A 197 -12.78 1.97 6.59
CA SER A 197 -12.56 2.93 5.49
C SER A 197 -13.76 3.01 4.55
N HIS A 198 -14.65 2.03 4.58
CA HIS A 198 -15.75 1.83 3.65
C HIS A 198 -15.32 1.64 2.18
N VAL A 199 -14.03 1.44 1.95
CA VAL A 199 -13.42 1.20 0.63
C VAL A 199 -13.30 -0.28 0.36
N TYR A 200 -13.03 -1.06 1.41
CA TYR A 200 -12.76 -2.48 1.30
C TYR A 200 -13.98 -3.32 1.67
N ARG A 201 -13.87 -4.61 1.35
CA ARG A 201 -14.89 -5.58 1.67
C ARG A 201 -15.03 -5.74 3.19
N THR A 202 -16.23 -5.61 3.70
CA THR A 202 -16.55 -5.86 5.11
C THR A 202 -16.47 -7.35 5.43
N ILE A 203 -15.90 -7.67 6.58
CA ILE A 203 -15.83 -9.01 7.17
C ILE A 203 -16.45 -8.97 8.56
N GLU A 204 -17.06 -10.09 8.98
CA GLU A 204 -17.54 -10.22 10.35
C GLU A 204 -16.36 -10.48 11.28
N PRO A 205 -16.28 -9.77 12.43
CA PRO A 205 -15.29 -10.05 13.45
C PRO A 205 -15.44 -11.48 13.99
N THR A 206 -14.32 -12.12 14.29
CA THR A 206 -14.29 -13.48 14.86
C THR A 206 -14.54 -13.52 16.36
N MET A 207 -14.61 -12.38 17.00
CA MET A 207 -14.73 -12.19 18.46
C MET A 207 -15.64 -11.00 18.72
N ASP A 208 -16.47 -11.07 19.75
CA ASP A 208 -17.29 -9.94 20.19
C ASP A 208 -16.47 -8.83 20.85
N GLU A 209 -17.11 -7.72 21.19
CA GLU A 209 -16.43 -6.53 21.72
C GLU A 209 -15.88 -6.75 23.12
N GLU A 210 -16.62 -7.46 23.97
CA GLU A 210 -16.24 -7.71 25.36
C GLU A 210 -15.02 -8.65 25.43
N ALA A 211 -15.07 -9.79 24.74
CA ALA A 211 -13.95 -10.72 24.66
C ALA A 211 -12.71 -10.08 24.03
N PHE A 212 -12.87 -9.19 23.06
CA PHE A 212 -11.75 -8.44 22.46
C PHE A 212 -11.14 -7.44 23.45
N ALA A 213 -11.97 -6.75 24.23
CA ALA A 213 -11.49 -5.82 25.27
C ALA A 213 -10.72 -6.56 26.37
N GLU A 214 -11.23 -7.73 26.80
CA GLU A 214 -10.54 -8.60 27.78
C GLU A 214 -9.19 -9.10 27.25
N LEU A 215 -9.16 -9.58 26.01
CA LEU A 215 -7.92 -10.01 25.34
C LEU A 215 -6.90 -8.87 25.33
N ARG A 216 -7.31 -7.67 24.93
CA ARG A 216 -6.44 -6.49 24.91
C ARG A 216 -5.89 -6.17 26.29
N ALA A 217 -6.75 -6.10 27.29
CA ALA A 217 -6.35 -5.86 28.69
C ALA A 217 -5.35 -6.93 29.19
N SER A 218 -5.59 -8.21 28.85
CA SER A 218 -4.71 -9.31 29.24
C SER A 218 -3.31 -9.19 28.61
N VAL A 219 -3.23 -8.79 27.34
CA VAL A 219 -1.95 -8.58 26.63
C VAL A 219 -1.22 -7.37 27.22
N ASP A 220 -1.92 -6.26 27.44
CA ASP A 220 -1.34 -5.03 28.00
C ASP A 220 -0.83 -5.23 29.42
N ALA A 221 -1.49 -6.06 30.23
CA ALA A 221 -1.05 -6.42 31.57
C ALA A 221 0.32 -7.14 31.58
N THR A 222 0.74 -7.73 30.46
CA THR A 222 2.02 -8.45 30.33
C THR A 222 3.17 -7.59 29.80
N ASN A 223 2.99 -6.29 29.57
CA ASN A 223 3.98 -5.45 28.88
C ASN A 223 5.36 -5.42 29.56
N ASP A 224 5.44 -5.38 30.89
CA ASP A 224 6.71 -5.42 31.63
C ASP A 224 7.43 -6.76 31.49
N ALA A 225 6.69 -7.87 31.64
CA ALA A 225 7.22 -9.22 31.46
C ALA A 225 7.68 -9.43 30.01
N TRP A 226 6.88 -8.97 29.05
CA TRP A 226 7.22 -9.03 27.62
C TRP A 226 8.49 -8.26 27.28
N LEU A 227 8.65 -7.02 27.77
CA LEU A 227 9.88 -6.25 27.55
C LEU A 227 11.11 -6.98 28.09
N THR A 228 10.98 -7.58 29.25
CA THR A 228 12.06 -8.39 29.88
C THR A 228 12.39 -9.61 29.04
N GLU A 229 11.38 -10.29 28.52
CA GLU A 229 11.54 -11.46 27.65
C GLU A 229 12.21 -11.08 26.31
N VAL A 230 11.80 -9.98 25.66
CA VAL A 230 12.42 -9.47 24.43
C VAL A 230 13.91 -9.21 24.64
N CYS A 231 14.27 -8.50 25.71
CA CYS A 231 15.68 -8.25 26.03
C CYS A 231 16.47 -9.55 26.25
N SER A 232 15.89 -10.51 26.95
CA SER A 232 16.49 -11.80 27.22
C SER A 232 16.65 -12.65 25.94
N LEU A 233 15.62 -12.66 25.10
CA LEU A 233 15.63 -13.34 23.79
C LEU A 233 16.71 -12.78 22.89
N MET A 234 16.80 -11.45 22.76
CA MET A 234 17.80 -10.80 21.91
C MET A 234 19.21 -11.10 22.41
N LYS A 235 19.43 -11.06 23.73
CA LYS A 235 20.71 -11.43 24.35
C LYS A 235 21.09 -12.89 24.07
N ARG A 236 20.13 -13.83 24.17
CA ARG A 236 20.36 -15.25 23.84
C ARG A 236 20.72 -15.43 22.37
N ARG A 237 19.95 -14.80 21.46
CA ARG A 237 20.20 -14.86 20.02
C ARG A 237 21.56 -14.29 19.66
N ALA A 238 21.97 -13.18 20.26
CA ALA A 238 23.28 -12.57 20.03
C ALA A 238 24.43 -13.47 20.51
N LYS A 239 24.29 -14.15 21.65
CA LYS A 239 25.30 -15.09 22.17
C LYS A 239 25.47 -16.34 21.31
N GLN A 240 24.41 -16.77 20.61
CA GLN A 240 24.37 -17.96 19.76
C GLN A 240 24.48 -17.63 18.28
N ALA A 241 24.75 -16.37 17.95
CA ALA A 241 24.71 -15.86 16.58
C ALA A 241 25.86 -16.45 15.75
N ARG A 242 25.51 -16.99 14.60
CA ARG A 242 26.45 -17.36 13.55
C ARG A 242 26.88 -16.12 12.77
N PRO A 243 27.94 -16.16 11.96
CA PRO A 243 28.38 -14.98 11.18
C PRO A 243 27.27 -14.32 10.37
N ALA A 244 26.38 -15.10 9.76
CA ALA A 244 25.23 -14.56 9.01
C ALA A 244 24.19 -13.84 9.91
N ASP A 245 24.02 -14.30 11.14
CA ASP A 245 23.10 -13.70 12.11
C ASP A 245 23.69 -12.38 12.66
N VAL A 246 25.02 -12.33 12.86
CA VAL A 246 25.76 -11.10 13.23
C VAL A 246 25.63 -10.05 12.12
N GLU A 247 25.82 -10.46 10.87
CA GLU A 247 25.64 -9.57 9.72
C GLU A 247 24.19 -9.05 9.63
N ALA A 248 23.22 -9.91 9.87
CA ALA A 248 21.81 -9.51 9.91
C ALA A 248 21.54 -8.47 11.01
N MET A 249 22.10 -8.64 12.22
CA MET A 249 21.98 -7.68 13.32
C MET A 249 22.60 -6.33 12.94
N ARG A 250 23.80 -6.33 12.33
CA ARG A 250 24.48 -5.12 11.86
C ARG A 250 23.61 -4.36 10.85
N VAL A 251 23.11 -5.06 9.82
CA VAL A 251 22.25 -4.45 8.79
C VAL A 251 20.95 -3.94 9.36
N LEU A 252 20.33 -4.63 10.34
CA LEU A 252 19.11 -4.14 11.00
C LEU A 252 19.36 -2.85 11.78
N LYS A 253 20.50 -2.76 12.49
CA LYS A 253 20.89 -1.56 13.22
C LYS A 253 21.12 -0.39 12.26
N GLU A 254 21.92 -0.58 11.20
CA GLU A 254 22.19 0.43 10.17
C GLU A 254 20.90 0.93 9.51
N LYS A 255 19.97 0.03 9.18
CA LYS A 255 18.68 0.43 8.60
C LYS A 255 17.83 1.24 9.58
N SER A 256 17.84 0.87 10.86
CA SER A 256 17.10 1.59 11.89
C SER A 256 17.69 2.98 12.14
N ASP A 257 19.02 3.11 12.12
CA ASP A 257 19.70 4.40 12.19
C ASP A 257 19.42 5.27 10.96
N ALA A 258 19.38 4.67 9.77
CA ALA A 258 19.00 5.37 8.55
C ALA A 258 17.51 5.82 8.59
N GLU A 259 16.60 5.02 9.12
CA GLU A 259 15.21 5.45 9.37
C GLU A 259 15.18 6.65 10.34
N ALA A 260 15.98 6.64 11.41
CA ALA A 260 16.09 7.74 12.35
C ALA A 260 16.66 9.01 11.72
N ALA A 261 17.74 8.88 10.94
CA ALA A 261 18.34 9.99 10.21
C ALA A 261 17.36 10.64 9.21
N ASN A 262 16.45 9.85 8.63
CA ASN A 262 15.38 10.33 7.75
C ASN A 262 14.14 10.85 8.50
N GLY A 263 14.16 10.90 9.85
CA GLY A 263 13.04 11.40 10.66
C GLY A 263 11.83 10.48 10.73
N LEU A 264 11.96 9.20 10.32
CA LEU A 264 10.87 8.22 10.30
C LEU A 264 10.66 7.53 11.65
N CYS A 265 11.67 7.58 12.54
CA CYS A 265 11.60 7.10 13.92
C CYS A 265 12.48 7.95 14.82
N SER A 266 12.45 7.69 16.13
CA SER A 266 13.43 8.26 17.06
C SER A 266 14.83 7.73 16.77
N GLY A 267 15.86 8.39 17.28
CA GLY A 267 17.17 7.78 17.47
C GLY A 267 17.07 6.61 18.47
N PRO A 268 18.15 5.80 18.59
CA PRO A 268 18.15 4.69 19.51
C PRO A 268 18.00 5.21 20.96
N ILE A 269 17.07 4.61 21.70
CA ILE A 269 16.87 4.85 23.13
C ILE A 269 17.21 3.58 23.91
N THR A 270 17.76 3.77 25.10
CA THR A 270 18.10 2.68 26.02
C THR A 270 16.86 2.11 26.71
N LEU A 271 16.99 0.92 27.31
CA LEU A 271 15.94 0.31 28.13
C LEU A 271 15.46 1.25 29.26
N ASN A 272 16.40 1.96 29.91
CA ASN A 272 16.06 2.88 31.00
C ASN A 272 15.28 4.11 30.48
N GLN A 273 15.65 4.65 29.32
CA GLN A 273 14.93 5.74 28.68
C GLN A 273 13.53 5.32 28.24
N LEU A 274 13.39 4.11 27.67
CA LEU A 274 12.10 3.53 27.29
C LEU A 274 11.18 3.41 28.52
N ARG A 275 11.68 2.80 29.59
CA ARG A 275 10.91 2.64 30.84
C ARG A 275 10.54 4.00 31.43
N ARG A 276 11.45 4.96 31.50
CA ARG A 276 11.17 6.31 32.00
C ARG A 276 10.06 6.99 31.19
N LYS A 277 10.06 6.81 29.88
CA LYS A 277 9.08 7.45 29.00
C LYS A 277 7.70 6.84 29.12
N TYR A 278 7.60 5.50 29.18
CA TYR A 278 6.34 4.78 29.04
C TYR A 278 5.82 4.12 30.32
N THR A 279 6.49 4.22 31.47
CA THR A 279 5.93 3.73 32.72
C THR A 279 4.90 4.73 33.26
N ARG A 280 3.69 4.24 33.56
CA ARG A 280 2.60 4.98 34.15
C ARG A 280 2.10 4.19 35.37
N GLN A 281 2.00 4.83 36.51
CA GLN A 281 1.55 4.19 37.77
C GLN A 281 2.28 2.85 38.05
N GLY A 282 3.59 2.82 37.82
CA GLY A 282 4.44 1.65 38.04
C GLY A 282 4.33 0.53 36.99
N LYS A 283 3.50 0.68 35.94
CA LYS A 283 3.33 -0.30 34.88
C LYS A 283 3.80 0.27 33.52
N LEU A 284 4.41 -0.58 32.70
CA LEU A 284 4.80 -0.21 31.36
C LEU A 284 3.57 -0.13 30.44
N ALA A 285 3.32 1.05 29.88
CA ALA A 285 2.25 1.33 28.93
C ALA A 285 2.80 1.35 27.48
N ALA A 286 3.60 0.35 27.13
CA ALA A 286 4.17 0.22 25.79
C ALA A 286 4.43 -1.23 25.41
N ARG A 287 4.21 -1.56 24.14
CA ARG A 287 4.45 -2.89 23.57
C ARG A 287 5.54 -2.87 22.52
N VAL A 288 6.63 -3.59 22.79
CA VAL A 288 7.81 -3.60 21.93
C VAL A 288 7.72 -4.69 20.86
N GLN A 289 8.12 -4.36 19.63
CA GLN A 289 8.18 -5.27 18.49
C GLN A 289 9.63 -5.72 18.29
N PRO A 290 9.98 -7.00 18.49
CA PRO A 290 11.30 -7.50 18.10
C PRO A 290 11.48 -7.37 16.58
N ARG A 291 12.55 -6.70 16.15
CA ARG A 291 12.84 -6.56 14.73
C ARG A 291 13.77 -7.68 14.27
N PHE A 292 13.39 -8.37 13.21
CA PHE A 292 14.20 -9.44 12.63
C PHE A 292 14.47 -9.25 11.14
N ALA A 293 15.49 -9.93 10.66
CA ALA A 293 15.90 -9.89 9.27
C ALA A 293 15.21 -10.97 8.44
N ALA A 294 14.49 -10.57 7.40
CA ALA A 294 14.04 -11.47 6.35
C ALA A 294 14.94 -11.31 5.12
N TRP A 295 15.69 -12.36 4.76
CA TRP A 295 16.55 -12.34 3.60
C TRP A 295 15.75 -12.57 2.32
N GLN A 296 15.86 -11.66 1.37
CA GLN A 296 15.22 -11.76 0.06
C GLN A 296 16.24 -11.71 -1.07
N GLY A 297 15.92 -12.37 -2.18
CA GLY A 297 16.77 -12.39 -3.37
C GLY A 297 17.60 -13.67 -3.52
N ARG A 298 18.34 -13.74 -4.64
CA ARG A 298 19.23 -14.89 -4.96
C ARG A 298 20.58 -14.73 -4.26
N ALA A 299 21.33 -15.85 -4.14
CA ALA A 299 22.71 -15.82 -3.67
C ALA A 299 23.52 -14.78 -4.48
N GLY A 300 24.28 -13.93 -3.80
CA GLY A 300 25.05 -12.83 -4.39
C GLY A 300 24.30 -11.50 -4.55
N ALA A 301 22.95 -11.48 -4.42
CA ALA A 301 22.13 -10.27 -4.48
C ALA A 301 21.05 -10.24 -3.39
N ARG A 302 21.35 -10.83 -2.23
CA ARG A 302 20.42 -10.87 -1.10
C ARG A 302 20.26 -9.49 -0.46
N LYS A 303 19.00 -9.12 -0.17
CA LYS A 303 18.66 -7.94 0.60
C LYS A 303 18.03 -8.36 1.93
N VAL A 304 18.35 -7.66 3.00
CA VAL A 304 17.67 -7.79 4.28
C VAL A 304 16.43 -6.91 4.28
N ARG A 305 15.26 -7.49 4.59
CA ARG A 305 14.09 -6.72 4.98
C ARG A 305 13.97 -6.73 6.50
N ALA A 306 13.82 -5.55 7.08
CA ALA A 306 13.55 -5.39 8.49
C ALA A 306 12.05 -5.63 8.72
N ILE A 307 11.71 -6.64 9.51
CA ILE A 307 10.33 -6.99 9.85
C ILE A 307 10.15 -6.81 11.35
N ASP A 308 9.10 -6.11 11.73
CA ASP A 308 8.71 -5.91 13.12
C ASP A 308 7.72 -7.04 13.51
N ASP A 309 8.03 -7.84 14.53
CA ASP A 309 7.29 -9.07 14.82
C ASP A 309 6.01 -8.81 15.63
N GLY A 310 4.96 -8.41 14.93
CA GLY A 310 3.64 -8.19 15.51
C GLY A 310 2.92 -9.46 15.96
N LEU A 311 3.35 -10.64 15.47
CA LEU A 311 2.81 -11.92 15.92
C LEU A 311 3.41 -12.31 17.29
N MET A 312 4.74 -12.28 17.41
CA MET A 312 5.42 -12.63 18.66
C MET A 312 5.06 -11.66 19.79
N SER A 313 4.95 -10.38 19.47
CA SER A 313 4.50 -9.36 20.45
C SER A 313 3.02 -9.44 20.77
N ARG A 314 2.24 -10.26 20.08
CA ARG A 314 0.78 -10.34 20.16
C ARG A 314 0.04 -9.05 19.79
N THR A 315 0.73 -8.06 19.20
CA THR A 315 0.11 -6.80 18.76
C THR A 315 -0.93 -7.04 17.66
N ASN A 316 -0.71 -8.03 16.78
CA ASN A 316 -1.69 -8.41 15.76
C ASN A 316 -2.95 -9.07 16.36
N GLU A 317 -2.85 -9.72 17.53
CA GLU A 317 -4.00 -10.33 18.21
C GLU A 317 -4.92 -9.28 18.82
N ILE A 318 -4.34 -8.18 19.32
CA ILE A 318 -5.09 -7.04 19.89
C ILE A 318 -5.39 -5.95 18.85
N THR A 319 -5.35 -6.31 17.58
CA THR A 319 -5.73 -5.46 16.44
C THR A 319 -6.85 -6.13 15.67
N ARG A 320 -7.99 -5.48 15.60
CA ARG A 320 -9.19 -5.98 14.93
C ARG A 320 -9.59 -5.05 13.79
N THR A 321 -9.98 -5.63 12.67
CA THR A 321 -10.53 -4.90 11.53
C THR A 321 -11.81 -5.57 11.05
N ARG A 322 -12.76 -4.77 10.57
CA ARG A 322 -13.99 -5.24 9.91
C ARG A 322 -13.88 -5.21 8.40
N GLU A 323 -12.72 -4.92 7.88
CA GLU A 323 -12.45 -4.90 6.44
C GLU A 323 -11.31 -5.82 6.07
N THR A 324 -11.34 -6.35 4.87
CA THR A 324 -10.24 -7.11 4.28
C THR A 324 -9.82 -6.50 2.95
N ILE A 325 -8.52 -6.33 2.79
CA ILE A 325 -7.94 -5.79 1.56
C ILE A 325 -8.01 -6.85 0.46
N VAL A 326 -8.48 -6.44 -0.69
CA VAL A 326 -8.32 -7.18 -1.93
C VAL A 326 -7.21 -6.48 -2.71
N THR A 327 -6.02 -7.05 -2.69
CA THR A 327 -4.93 -6.54 -3.51
C THR A 327 -5.25 -6.76 -4.98
N PRO A 328 -4.93 -5.81 -5.86
CA PRO A 328 -4.97 -6.02 -7.29
C PRO A 328 -4.18 -7.26 -7.66
N SER A 329 -4.70 -7.98 -8.61
CA SER A 329 -4.04 -9.15 -9.17
C SER A 329 -2.90 -8.72 -10.08
N PRO A 330 -1.81 -9.50 -10.20
CA PRO A 330 -0.86 -9.35 -11.29
C PRO A 330 -1.51 -9.44 -12.68
N GLU A 331 -2.78 -9.80 -12.73
CA GLU A 331 -3.62 -9.84 -13.94
C GLU A 331 -4.13 -8.43 -14.37
N PHE A 332 -3.96 -7.37 -13.55
CA PHE A 332 -4.40 -6.02 -13.90
C PHE A 332 -3.99 -5.59 -15.32
N PRO A 333 -2.73 -5.76 -15.75
CA PRO A 333 -2.35 -5.43 -17.12
C PRO A 333 -3.13 -6.20 -18.19
N ALA A 334 -3.38 -7.49 -17.93
CA ALA A 334 -4.15 -8.33 -18.85
C ALA A 334 -5.60 -7.84 -18.98
N HIS A 335 -6.22 -7.44 -17.86
CA HIS A 335 -7.57 -6.89 -17.86
C HIS A 335 -7.65 -5.54 -18.57
N VAL A 336 -6.66 -4.66 -18.41
CA VAL A 336 -6.60 -3.39 -19.15
C VAL A 336 -6.49 -3.63 -20.64
N VAL A 337 -5.65 -4.59 -21.07
CA VAL A 337 -5.52 -4.95 -22.49
C VAL A 337 -6.81 -5.56 -23.04
N ASP A 338 -7.48 -6.40 -22.29
CA ASP A 338 -8.75 -7.01 -22.69
C ASP A 338 -9.85 -5.93 -22.86
N GLU A 339 -9.98 -5.01 -21.90
CA GLU A 339 -10.93 -3.89 -22.02
C GLU A 339 -10.55 -2.94 -23.18
N LEU A 340 -9.26 -2.67 -23.38
CA LEU A 340 -8.77 -1.90 -24.53
C LEU A 340 -9.14 -2.58 -25.85
N ALA A 341 -8.91 -3.90 -25.96
CA ALA A 341 -9.27 -4.65 -27.14
C ALA A 341 -10.78 -4.63 -27.42
N ARG A 342 -11.60 -4.82 -26.39
CA ARG A 342 -13.07 -4.71 -26.51
C ARG A 342 -13.50 -3.32 -26.96
N ALA A 343 -12.94 -2.27 -26.37
CA ALA A 343 -13.25 -0.91 -26.74
C ALA A 343 -12.83 -0.56 -28.19
N CYS A 344 -11.71 -1.12 -28.67
CA CYS A 344 -11.25 -0.97 -30.05
C CYS A 344 -12.16 -1.71 -31.05
N VAL A 345 -12.54 -2.97 -30.74
CA VAL A 345 -13.49 -3.74 -31.55
C VAL A 345 -14.83 -3.01 -31.68
N ALA A 346 -15.37 -2.51 -30.54
CA ALA A 346 -16.63 -1.79 -30.56
C ALA A 346 -16.59 -0.50 -31.39
N ARG A 347 -15.40 0.10 -31.58
CA ARG A 347 -15.18 1.31 -32.39
C ARG A 347 -14.73 1.02 -33.82
N GLY A 348 -14.47 -0.23 -34.17
CA GLY A 348 -13.93 -0.61 -35.48
C GLY A 348 -12.53 -0.08 -35.77
N ILE A 349 -11.71 0.13 -34.69
CA ILE A 349 -10.34 0.65 -34.81
C ILE A 349 -9.30 -0.44 -34.47
N PRO A 350 -8.08 -0.37 -35.01
CA PRO A 350 -7.02 -1.29 -34.62
C PRO A 350 -6.61 -1.08 -33.16
N ILE A 351 -6.21 -2.16 -32.48
CA ILE A 351 -5.68 -2.09 -31.12
C ILE A 351 -4.33 -1.36 -31.16
N PRO A 352 -4.17 -0.23 -30.44
CA PRO A 352 -2.92 0.51 -30.40
C PRO A 352 -1.85 -0.21 -29.58
N ASP A 353 -0.60 0.19 -29.77
CA ASP A 353 0.48 -0.21 -28.88
C ASP A 353 0.30 0.41 -27.48
N VAL A 354 0.77 -0.29 -26.47
CA VAL A 354 0.70 0.13 -25.06
C VAL A 354 2.08 0.27 -24.45
N GLU A 355 2.19 1.11 -23.45
CA GLU A 355 3.39 1.29 -22.63
C GLU A 355 3.09 1.00 -21.16
N LEU A 356 4.13 0.62 -20.42
CA LEU A 356 4.04 0.27 -19.00
C LEU A 356 4.95 1.19 -18.18
N GLY A 357 4.44 1.65 -17.05
CA GLY A 357 5.20 2.40 -16.06
C GLY A 357 5.12 1.71 -14.69
N LEU A 358 6.25 1.65 -14.00
CA LEU A 358 6.33 1.21 -12.61
C LEU A 358 6.87 2.34 -11.75
N ASP A 359 6.19 2.60 -10.66
CA ASP A 359 6.59 3.56 -9.63
C ASP A 359 6.44 2.92 -8.25
N ASP A 360 7.27 3.34 -7.30
CA ASP A 360 7.30 2.83 -5.93
C ASP A 360 7.12 4.00 -4.96
N LEU A 361 6.35 3.82 -3.91
CA LEU A 361 6.15 4.88 -2.92
C LEU A 361 7.32 4.92 -1.93
N PHE A 362 7.91 6.11 -1.75
CA PHE A 362 9.00 6.30 -0.82
C PHE A 362 8.59 6.02 0.63
N ALA A 363 9.30 5.08 1.27
CA ALA A 363 9.14 4.70 2.66
C ALA A 363 7.73 4.17 3.06
N ALA A 364 6.82 3.95 2.10
CA ALA A 364 5.53 3.25 2.25
C ALA A 364 4.88 3.35 3.65
N TYR A 365 4.83 2.26 4.42
CA TYR A 365 4.22 2.21 5.75
C TYR A 365 4.78 3.23 6.74
N ARG A 366 6.05 3.63 6.62
CA ARG A 366 6.68 4.65 7.48
C ARG A 366 6.10 6.05 7.26
N ARG A 367 5.42 6.29 6.13
CA ARG A 367 4.75 7.56 5.82
C ARG A 367 3.29 7.63 6.27
N VAL A 368 2.74 6.56 6.82
CA VAL A 368 1.41 6.53 7.44
C VAL A 368 1.60 6.76 8.95
N PRO A 369 1.26 7.94 9.49
CA PRO A 369 1.51 8.27 10.88
C PRO A 369 0.66 7.44 11.82
N THR A 370 1.22 7.00 12.95
CA THR A 370 0.46 6.24 13.97
C THR A 370 -0.19 7.17 14.99
N ALA A 371 -1.37 6.80 15.48
CA ALA A 371 -1.97 7.39 16.67
C ALA A 371 -1.43 6.78 17.97
N HIS A 372 -0.78 5.60 17.89
CA HIS A 372 -0.36 4.79 19.03
C HIS A 372 1.16 4.52 19.00
N PRO A 373 2.01 5.54 19.21
CA PRO A 373 3.47 5.37 19.15
C PRO A 373 4.00 4.39 20.21
N GLU A 374 3.29 4.18 21.31
CA GLU A 374 3.61 3.21 22.35
C GLU A 374 3.55 1.75 21.91
N TYR A 375 2.86 1.46 20.81
CA TYR A 375 2.83 0.12 20.18
C TYR A 375 3.72 0.04 18.94
N MET A 376 4.34 1.14 18.53
CA MET A 376 5.22 1.22 17.35
C MET A 376 6.69 1.34 17.77
N ILE A 377 7.14 0.47 18.67
CA ILE A 377 8.52 0.49 19.19
C ILE A 377 9.25 -0.74 18.69
N ALA A 378 10.22 -0.54 17.81
CA ALA A 378 11.08 -1.60 17.29
C ALA A 378 12.29 -1.82 18.20
N ALA A 379 12.57 -3.09 18.56
CA ALA A 379 13.76 -3.48 19.31
C ALA A 379 14.81 -4.08 18.36
N VAL A 380 16.04 -3.60 18.46
CA VAL A 380 17.19 -4.04 17.67
C VAL A 380 18.35 -4.33 18.61
N TRP A 381 19.14 -5.37 18.30
CA TRP A 381 20.38 -5.65 19.02
C TRP A 381 21.50 -4.74 18.52
N ASP A 382 22.13 -4.02 19.43
CA ASP A 382 23.33 -3.23 19.14
C ASP A 382 24.57 -4.06 19.46
N LEU A 383 25.39 -4.33 18.46
CA LEU A 383 26.60 -5.11 18.57
C LEU A 383 27.73 -4.38 19.29
N GLU A 384 27.76 -3.05 19.23
CA GLU A 384 28.79 -2.21 19.86
C GLU A 384 28.62 -2.17 21.38
N THR A 385 27.40 -1.93 21.82
CA THR A 385 27.08 -1.86 23.25
C THR A 385 26.73 -3.21 23.86
N ALA A 386 26.53 -4.25 23.04
CA ALA A 386 26.05 -5.57 23.42
C ALA A 386 24.71 -5.49 24.23
N GLN A 387 23.83 -4.57 23.86
CA GLN A 387 22.55 -4.33 24.51
C GLN A 387 21.41 -4.17 23.46
N PRO A 388 20.16 -4.44 23.84
CA PRO A 388 19.02 -4.05 23.03
C PRO A 388 18.85 -2.53 23.06
N VAL A 389 18.58 -1.95 21.89
CA VAL A 389 18.18 -0.55 21.70
C VAL A 389 16.82 -0.49 21.03
N PHE A 390 16.11 0.62 21.26
CA PHE A 390 14.72 0.74 20.85
C PHE A 390 14.54 1.99 19.97
N TYR A 391 13.67 1.87 18.95
CA TYR A 391 13.32 2.96 18.04
C TYR A 391 11.81 3.15 18.06
N GLU A 392 11.38 4.35 18.41
CA GLU A 392 9.98 4.74 18.31
C GLU A 392 9.65 5.06 16.85
N VAL A 393 8.94 4.19 16.19
CA VAL A 393 8.54 4.38 14.79
C VAL A 393 7.34 5.33 14.75
N TYR A 394 7.47 6.45 14.06
CA TYR A 394 6.42 7.48 13.99
C TYR A 394 5.32 7.15 12.98
N GLY A 395 5.65 6.30 12.02
CA GLY A 395 4.71 5.67 11.10
C GLY A 395 4.32 4.27 11.57
N HIS A 396 3.93 3.43 10.62
CA HIS A 396 3.54 2.05 10.88
C HIS A 396 4.73 1.08 10.79
N CYS A 397 4.77 0.12 11.70
CA CYS A 397 5.72 -0.98 11.70
C CYS A 397 5.44 -1.98 10.57
N PHE A 398 6.49 -2.56 10.00
CA PHE A 398 6.38 -3.55 8.93
C PHE A 398 6.14 -4.95 9.52
N GLY A 399 4.95 -5.49 9.38
CA GLY A 399 4.54 -6.80 9.92
C GLY A 399 3.29 -6.74 10.81
N LEU A 400 2.67 -5.54 10.92
CA LEU A 400 1.40 -5.38 11.61
C LEU A 400 0.22 -5.41 10.63
N VAL A 401 -0.88 -6.01 11.05
CA VAL A 401 -2.14 -6.09 10.27
C VAL A 401 -2.67 -4.69 9.96
N SER A 402 -2.68 -3.80 10.96
CA SER A 402 -3.10 -2.41 10.79
C SER A 402 -2.28 -1.64 9.76
N SER A 403 -0.98 -1.94 9.65
CA SER A 403 -0.09 -1.26 8.70
C SER A 403 -0.53 -1.49 7.26
N VAL A 404 -0.90 -2.73 6.96
CA VAL A 404 -1.35 -3.12 5.61
C VAL A 404 -2.66 -2.42 5.25
N LEU A 405 -3.63 -2.42 6.17
CA LEU A 405 -4.94 -1.81 5.94
C LEU A 405 -4.83 -0.29 5.78
N ASN A 406 -4.23 0.38 6.76
CA ASN A 406 -4.11 1.83 6.78
C ASN A 406 -3.32 2.38 5.59
N PHE A 407 -2.24 1.70 5.20
CA PHE A 407 -1.43 2.11 4.07
C PHE A 407 -2.22 2.07 2.76
N ASN A 408 -2.90 0.96 2.46
CA ASN A 408 -3.54 0.76 1.15
C ASN A 408 -4.71 1.74 0.88
N ARG A 409 -5.25 2.41 1.89
CA ARG A 409 -6.30 3.45 1.75
C ARG A 409 -5.85 4.60 0.85
N VAL A 410 -4.57 4.98 0.94
CA VAL A 410 -4.00 6.11 0.19
C VAL A 410 -3.72 5.77 -1.27
N PRO A 411 -2.93 4.73 -1.60
CA PRO A 411 -2.70 4.34 -2.98
C PRO A 411 -4.00 4.12 -3.75
N HIS A 412 -5.00 3.53 -3.11
CA HIS A 412 -6.29 3.28 -3.75
C HIS A 412 -7.00 4.58 -4.16
N LEU A 413 -7.09 5.57 -3.25
CA LEU A 413 -7.63 6.90 -3.59
C LEU A 413 -6.86 7.54 -4.75
N LEU A 414 -5.50 7.49 -4.70
CA LEU A 414 -4.68 8.13 -5.71
C LEU A 414 -4.75 7.45 -7.08
N CYS A 415 -4.97 6.13 -7.14
CA CYS A 415 -5.24 5.42 -8.39
C CYS A 415 -6.53 5.91 -9.04
N VAL A 416 -7.62 6.00 -8.26
CA VAL A 416 -8.90 6.51 -8.77
C VAL A 416 -8.79 7.98 -9.18
N ALA A 417 -8.13 8.81 -8.37
CA ALA A 417 -7.90 10.21 -8.71
C ALA A 417 -7.07 10.38 -10.00
N ALA A 418 -6.05 9.53 -10.20
CA ALA A 418 -5.24 9.55 -11.43
C ALA A 418 -6.06 9.14 -12.67
N ALA A 419 -6.90 8.11 -12.54
CA ALA A 419 -7.80 7.71 -13.61
C ALA A 419 -8.79 8.83 -13.96
N MET A 420 -9.41 9.45 -12.96
CA MET A 420 -10.44 10.47 -13.17
C MET A 420 -9.88 11.82 -13.66
N LEU A 421 -8.76 12.27 -13.09
CA LEU A 421 -8.17 13.57 -13.45
C LEU A 421 -7.34 13.54 -14.74
N PHE A 422 -6.71 12.40 -15.04
CA PHE A 422 -5.70 12.32 -16.08
C PHE A 422 -5.95 11.21 -17.11
N ALA A 423 -7.06 10.51 -17.00
CA ALA A 423 -7.30 9.31 -17.80
C ALA A 423 -6.09 8.34 -17.74
N ALA A 424 -5.50 8.14 -16.57
CA ALA A 424 -4.36 7.27 -16.38
C ALA A 424 -4.82 5.92 -15.82
N PRO A 425 -4.85 4.83 -16.62
CA PRO A 425 -5.15 3.49 -16.11
C PRO A 425 -4.00 3.05 -15.21
N VAL A 426 -4.22 3.07 -13.91
CA VAL A 426 -3.22 2.75 -12.89
C VAL A 426 -3.84 1.92 -11.79
N ASP A 427 -3.09 0.95 -11.29
CA ASP A 427 -3.41 0.22 -10.09
C ASP A 427 -2.15 0.04 -9.24
N HIS A 428 -2.31 -0.46 -8.01
CA HIS A 428 -1.20 -0.60 -7.09
C HIS A 428 -1.17 -1.98 -6.44
N PHE A 429 0.01 -2.51 -6.22
CA PHE A 429 0.23 -3.68 -5.38
C PHE A 429 1.07 -3.24 -4.17
N PHE A 430 0.41 -2.91 -3.08
CA PHE A 430 0.99 -2.22 -1.93
C PHE A 430 1.66 -0.91 -2.36
N ASP A 431 2.98 -0.81 -2.21
CA ASP A 431 3.81 0.34 -2.53
C ASP A 431 4.20 0.48 -4.02
N ASP A 432 4.01 -0.58 -4.80
CA ASP A 432 4.31 -0.59 -6.23
C ASP A 432 3.09 -0.17 -7.05
N TYR A 433 3.21 0.92 -7.83
CA TYR A 433 2.20 1.34 -8.81
C TYR A 433 2.53 0.77 -10.18
N LEU A 434 1.51 0.30 -10.87
CA LEU A 434 1.57 -0.14 -12.25
C LEU A 434 0.66 0.74 -13.10
N THR A 435 1.24 1.52 -14.00
CA THR A 435 0.53 2.35 -14.96
C THR A 435 0.55 1.66 -16.33
N MET A 436 -0.61 1.58 -16.98
CA MET A 436 -0.73 1.17 -18.38
C MET A 436 -1.28 2.32 -19.21
N ASP A 437 -0.68 2.59 -20.34
CA ASP A 437 -1.10 3.69 -21.20
C ASP A 437 -1.03 3.29 -22.68
N LEU A 438 -1.67 4.06 -23.54
CA LEU A 438 -1.41 3.97 -24.96
C LEU A 438 0.00 4.50 -25.25
N ALA A 439 0.71 3.90 -26.21
CA ALA A 439 2.03 4.39 -26.63
C ALA A 439 2.00 5.84 -27.10
N ALA A 440 0.87 6.30 -27.68
CA ALA A 440 0.61 7.71 -27.99
C ALA A 440 0.66 8.63 -26.75
N GLY A 441 0.52 8.08 -25.55
CA GLY A 441 0.64 8.80 -24.29
C GLY A 441 2.07 9.27 -23.97
N CYS A 442 3.09 8.62 -24.56
CA CYS A 442 4.51 8.99 -24.41
C CYS A 442 4.94 9.21 -22.94
N GLY A 443 4.62 8.29 -22.04
CA GLY A 443 4.93 8.37 -20.61
C GLY A 443 4.14 9.42 -19.83
N SER A 444 3.18 10.07 -20.44
CA SER A 444 2.44 11.17 -19.80
C SER A 444 1.53 10.71 -18.65
N ALA A 445 1.03 9.45 -18.67
CA ALA A 445 0.25 8.90 -17.55
C ALA A 445 1.10 8.78 -16.29
N GLN A 446 2.30 8.22 -16.41
CA GLN A 446 3.25 8.10 -15.30
C GLN A 446 3.69 9.48 -14.78
N ALA A 447 3.89 10.46 -15.68
CA ALA A 447 4.17 11.85 -15.29
C ALA A 447 2.98 12.52 -14.57
N CYS A 448 1.75 12.14 -14.89
CA CYS A 448 0.56 12.62 -14.17
C CYS A 448 0.44 12.00 -12.77
N LEU A 449 0.71 10.71 -12.63
CA LEU A 449 0.76 10.04 -11.32
C LEU A 449 1.79 10.73 -10.42
N ASP A 450 2.99 10.99 -10.93
CA ASP A 450 4.03 11.74 -10.20
C ASP A 450 3.58 13.14 -9.79
N ALA A 451 2.92 13.87 -10.70
CA ALA A 451 2.40 15.20 -10.41
C ALA A 451 1.33 15.17 -9.29
N LEU A 452 0.47 14.15 -9.28
CA LEU A 452 -0.53 13.95 -8.22
C LEU A 452 0.13 13.66 -6.88
N HIS A 453 1.08 12.74 -6.84
CA HIS A 453 1.84 12.40 -5.64
C HIS A 453 2.61 13.62 -5.09
N ASN A 454 3.23 14.40 -5.96
CA ASN A 454 3.91 15.64 -5.57
C ASN A 454 2.92 16.71 -5.08
N ALA A 455 1.70 16.77 -5.64
CA ALA A 455 0.68 17.72 -5.21
C ALA A 455 0.16 17.41 -3.79
N VAL A 456 -0.06 16.14 -3.48
CA VAL A 456 -0.45 15.69 -2.13
C VAL A 456 0.74 15.55 -1.17
N ARG A 457 1.98 15.69 -1.68
CA ARG A 457 3.25 15.56 -0.93
C ARG A 457 3.48 14.16 -0.32
N LEU A 458 3.02 13.13 -1.01
CA LEU A 458 3.34 11.73 -0.76
C LEU A 458 4.24 11.23 -1.91
N ARG A 459 5.56 11.40 -1.75
CA ARG A 459 6.53 11.28 -2.85
C ARG A 459 6.75 9.84 -3.30
N LEU A 460 6.86 9.66 -4.60
CA LEU A 460 7.38 8.44 -5.22
C LEU A 460 8.91 8.37 -5.08
N GLU A 461 9.48 7.17 -5.21
CA GLU A 461 10.93 6.94 -5.20
C GLU A 461 11.50 7.01 -6.63
N PRO A 462 12.13 8.14 -7.04
CA PRO A 462 12.53 8.33 -8.44
C PRO A 462 13.52 7.28 -8.95
N ARG A 463 14.36 6.74 -8.05
CA ARG A 463 15.39 5.74 -8.41
C ARG A 463 14.82 4.39 -8.77
N LYS A 464 13.58 4.12 -8.36
CA LYS A 464 12.87 2.86 -8.64
C LYS A 464 11.93 2.96 -9.84
N ARG A 465 11.68 4.16 -10.34
CA ARG A 465 10.85 4.38 -11.52
C ARG A 465 11.37 3.59 -12.71
N LYS A 466 10.49 2.87 -13.37
CA LYS A 466 10.77 2.15 -14.61
C LYS A 466 9.72 2.52 -15.64
N HIS A 467 10.16 2.64 -16.88
CA HIS A 467 9.30 2.85 -18.02
C HIS A 467 9.72 1.84 -19.09
N SER A 468 8.77 1.13 -19.65
CA SER A 468 8.98 0.23 -20.78
C SER A 468 8.44 0.92 -22.03
N ALA A 469 9.27 1.08 -23.04
CA ALA A 469 8.82 1.49 -24.36
C ALA A 469 7.77 0.52 -24.92
N ALA A 470 6.97 0.97 -25.86
CA ALA A 470 5.84 0.25 -26.43
C ALA A 470 6.07 -1.25 -26.64
N VAL A 471 5.18 -2.05 -26.10
CA VAL A 471 5.15 -3.50 -26.36
C VAL A 471 4.46 -3.70 -27.71
N HIS A 472 5.24 -4.13 -28.70
CA HIS A 472 4.76 -4.27 -30.07
C HIS A 472 3.63 -5.32 -30.21
N ARG A 473 2.63 -4.95 -31.00
CA ARG A 473 1.44 -5.70 -31.40
C ARG A 473 1.68 -7.17 -31.76
N LYS A 474 2.82 -7.53 -32.36
CA LYS A 474 3.14 -8.90 -32.78
C LYS A 474 3.28 -9.88 -31.61
N SER A 475 3.68 -9.42 -30.42
CA SER A 475 3.80 -10.26 -29.24
C SER A 475 2.44 -10.57 -28.58
N TRP A 476 1.44 -9.72 -28.76
CA TRP A 476 0.09 -9.92 -28.24
C TRP A 476 -0.77 -10.87 -29.07
N ALA A 477 -0.65 -10.80 -30.40
CA ALA A 477 -1.39 -11.66 -31.30
C ALA A 477 -1.03 -13.15 -31.13
N LEU A 478 0.21 -13.45 -30.81
CA LEU A 478 0.66 -14.82 -30.48
C LEU A 478 0.14 -15.33 -29.15
N SER A 479 -0.11 -14.44 -28.17
CA SER A 479 -0.65 -14.83 -26.86
C SER A 479 -2.19 -14.92 -26.84
N ALA A 480 -2.89 -14.17 -27.67
CA ALA A 480 -4.35 -14.20 -27.75
C ALA A 480 -4.89 -15.47 -28.48
N THR A 481 -4.10 -16.08 -29.36
CA THR A 481 -4.43 -17.32 -30.05
C THR A 481 -4.05 -18.59 -29.27
N SER A 482 -3.02 -18.49 -28.40
CA SER A 482 -2.73 -19.50 -27.40
C SER A 482 -3.43 -19.09 -26.09
N ARG A 483 -4.43 -19.80 -25.64
CA ARG A 483 -5.14 -19.57 -24.35
C ARG A 483 -4.23 -19.72 -23.10
N THR A 484 -2.94 -19.49 -23.21
CA THR A 484 -1.93 -19.58 -22.18
C THR A 484 -1.29 -18.21 -21.99
N TRP A 485 -1.79 -17.47 -20.99
CA TRP A 485 -1.21 -16.21 -20.54
C TRP A 485 0.03 -16.49 -19.67
N LEU A 486 1.23 -16.22 -20.19
CA LEU A 486 2.43 -16.11 -19.35
C LEU A 486 2.40 -14.76 -18.63
N PRO A 487 2.69 -14.69 -17.32
CA PRO A 487 2.70 -13.43 -16.58
C PRO A 487 3.71 -12.45 -17.16
N ILE A 488 3.26 -11.25 -17.49
CA ILE A 488 4.05 -10.13 -18.06
C ILE A 488 5.28 -9.76 -17.19
N ALA A 489 5.27 -10.11 -15.91
CA ALA A 489 6.39 -9.90 -14.99
C ALA A 489 7.74 -10.51 -15.45
N TRP A 490 7.74 -11.40 -16.45
CA TRP A 490 8.96 -12.04 -16.97
C TRP A 490 9.59 -11.32 -18.16
N TYR A 491 8.86 -10.41 -18.83
CA TYR A 491 9.35 -9.70 -20.03
C TYR A 491 10.04 -8.36 -19.71
N CYS A 492 9.99 -7.87 -18.49
CA CYS A 492 10.62 -6.62 -18.06
C CYS A 492 12.10 -6.76 -17.63
N SER A 493 12.78 -7.83 -17.98
CA SER A 493 14.24 -7.88 -17.85
C SER A 493 14.86 -7.19 -19.06
N PRO A 494 15.73 -6.16 -18.87
CA PRO A 494 16.41 -5.53 -19.99
C PRO A 494 17.24 -6.57 -20.75
N PRO A 495 17.36 -6.46 -22.08
CA PRO A 495 18.22 -7.32 -22.87
C PRO A 495 19.64 -7.23 -22.32
N ARG A 496 20.28 -8.37 -22.02
CA ARG A 496 21.70 -8.41 -21.69
C ARG A 496 22.46 -7.78 -22.83
N ARG A 497 23.17 -6.69 -22.58
CA ARG A 497 24.19 -6.22 -23.50
C ARG A 497 25.13 -7.39 -23.74
N SER A 498 25.25 -7.81 -24.98
CA SER A 498 26.29 -8.71 -25.41
C SER A 498 27.61 -7.97 -25.21
N GLU A 499 28.38 -8.35 -24.21
CA GLU A 499 29.79 -7.97 -24.15
C GLU A 499 30.47 -8.62 -25.37
N SER A 500 30.82 -7.78 -26.34
CA SER A 500 31.71 -8.16 -27.42
C SER A 500 33.07 -8.51 -26.79
N ARG A 501 33.42 -9.79 -26.78
CA ARG A 501 34.80 -10.23 -26.62
C ARG A 501 35.59 -9.66 -27.82
N THR A 502 36.38 -8.66 -27.57
CA THR A 502 37.55 -8.39 -28.39
C THR A 502 38.73 -9.14 -27.82
N SER A 503 39.32 -9.92 -28.70
CA SER A 503 40.56 -10.67 -28.60
C SER A 503 41.70 -9.89 -27.95
#